data_b091d35815234f3a038a6f9f0a0f13d0
#
_entry.id   b091d35815234f3a038a6f9f0a0f13d0
#
_cell.length_a   1.000
_cell.length_b   1.000
_cell.length_c   1.000
_cell.angle_alpha   90.00
_cell.angle_beta   90.00
_cell.angle_gamma   90.00
#
_symmetry.space_group_name_H-M   'P 1'
#
loop_
_entity.id
_entity.type
_entity.pdbx_description
1 polymer ?
#
loop_
_entity_poly.entity_id
_entity_poly.type
_entity_poly.pdbx_seq_one_letter_code
_entity_poly.pdbx_strand_id
1 'polypeptide(L)'
;MHQMRSWAMVAGVAALMAYGLDGGVFAQDATPVTHSAVGHETLVVIDHTTNETVIDLGEEGDSIGDLLAFGNAVYDEGNETEVGTNQGSCVRTVPGEAWECMFTIILDEGQLTVAGPLYDAGPSELAIIGGTGAYSTARGQMRLEATSETESRFTFEIA
;
A
#
# COMPACT_ATOMS: atom_id res chain seq x y z
N MET A 1 -32.27 -21.53 -65.30
CA MET A 1 -31.26 -22.17 -66.18
C MET A 1 -30.11 -22.63 -65.34
N HIS A 2 -30.03 -23.94 -65.20
CA HIS A 2 -28.82 -24.79 -65.23
C HIS A 2 -27.84 -24.58 -64.04
N GLN A 3 -27.36 -25.58 -63.32
CA GLN A 3 -27.47 -27.07 -63.38
C GLN A 3 -27.04 -27.63 -62.01
N MET A 4 -27.75 -28.60 -61.56
CA MET A 4 -27.35 -29.56 -60.51
C MET A 4 -26.16 -30.40 -61.02
N ARG A 5 -25.16 -30.63 -60.16
CA ARG A 5 -24.25 -31.77 -60.28
C ARG A 5 -24.04 -32.43 -58.93
N SER A 6 -24.70 -33.54 -58.79
CA SER A 6 -24.43 -34.60 -57.80
C SER A 6 -23.05 -35.20 -58.06
N TRP A 7 -22.29 -35.48 -57.04
CA TRP A 7 -21.25 -36.50 -57.06
C TRP A 7 -21.24 -37.28 -55.75
N ALA A 8 -21.09 -38.55 -55.99
CA ALA A 8 -21.41 -39.69 -55.13
C ALA A 8 -20.47 -39.89 -53.92
N MET A 9 -21.03 -40.65 -52.98
CA MET A 9 -20.37 -41.24 -51.79
C MET A 9 -19.15 -42.08 -52.16
N VAL A 10 -18.09 -41.97 -51.34
CA VAL A 10 -17.15 -43.09 -51.11
C VAL A 10 -17.04 -43.25 -49.61
N ALA A 11 -17.55 -44.42 -49.15
CA ALA A 11 -17.38 -44.87 -47.76
C ALA A 11 -15.97 -45.41 -47.59
N GLY A 12 -15.19 -44.71 -46.76
CA GLY A 12 -13.89 -45.18 -46.26
C GLY A 12 -14.00 -45.50 -44.79
N VAL A 13 -13.98 -46.78 -44.47
CA VAL A 13 -13.87 -47.29 -43.06
C VAL A 13 -12.41 -47.10 -42.66
N ALA A 14 -12.13 -46.12 -41.81
CA ALA A 14 -10.85 -46.00 -41.13
C ALA A 14 -11.02 -46.47 -39.68
N ALA A 15 -10.35 -47.56 -39.36
CA ALA A 15 -10.24 -48.06 -37.98
C ALA A 15 -9.46 -47.07 -37.13
N LEU A 16 -10.14 -46.46 -36.16
CA LEU A 16 -9.53 -45.64 -35.11
C LEU A 16 -8.92 -46.57 -34.05
N MET A 17 -7.59 -46.69 -34.09
CA MET A 17 -6.85 -47.16 -32.91
C MET A 17 -6.88 -46.07 -31.84
N ALA A 18 -7.60 -46.33 -30.78
CA ALA A 18 -7.59 -45.50 -29.58
C ALA A 18 -6.24 -45.71 -28.84
N TYR A 19 -5.32 -44.77 -28.99
CA TYR A 19 -4.22 -44.64 -28.05
C TYR A 19 -4.75 -43.91 -26.85
N GLY A 20 -4.95 -44.65 -25.75
CA GLY A 20 -5.20 -44.06 -24.44
C GLY A 20 -3.98 -43.27 -23.99
N LEU A 21 -4.06 -41.93 -24.04
CA LEU A 21 -3.17 -41.06 -23.31
C LEU A 21 -3.76 -40.89 -21.90
N ASP A 22 -3.30 -41.74 -20.97
CA ASP A 22 -3.45 -41.48 -19.55
C ASP A 22 -2.68 -40.20 -19.20
N GLY A 23 -3.29 -39.06 -19.43
CA GLY A 23 -2.85 -37.77 -18.92
C GLY A 23 -3.12 -37.72 -17.41
N GLY A 24 -2.21 -38.29 -16.63
CA GLY A 24 -2.20 -38.09 -15.19
C GLY A 24 -2.08 -36.58 -14.89
N VAL A 25 -3.20 -35.97 -14.48
CA VAL A 25 -3.20 -34.64 -13.88
C VAL A 25 -2.56 -34.82 -12.53
N PHE A 26 -1.26 -34.50 -12.44
CA PHE A 26 -0.61 -34.34 -11.14
C PHE A 26 -1.20 -33.09 -10.49
N ALA A 27 -2.19 -33.27 -9.63
CA ALA A 27 -2.55 -32.25 -8.66
C ALA A 27 -1.30 -32.03 -7.81
N GLN A 28 -0.63 -30.90 -8.00
CA GLN A 28 0.40 -30.47 -7.05
C GLN A 28 -0.33 -30.19 -5.74
N ASP A 29 -0.12 -31.06 -4.76
CA ASP A 29 -0.47 -30.77 -3.38
C ASP A 29 0.22 -29.45 -3.00
N ALA A 30 -0.54 -28.36 -3.00
CA ALA A 30 -0.10 -27.11 -2.45
C ALA A 30 0.09 -27.34 -0.94
N THR A 31 1.33 -27.59 -0.53
CA THR A 31 1.68 -27.55 0.88
C THR A 31 1.20 -26.23 1.44
N PRO A 32 0.37 -26.22 2.49
CA PRO A 32 -0.04 -24.98 3.10
C PRO A 32 1.21 -24.25 3.56
N VAL A 33 1.42 -23.03 3.02
CA VAL A 33 2.45 -22.12 3.51
C VAL A 33 2.03 -21.77 4.93
N THR A 34 2.64 -22.42 5.90
CA THR A 34 2.52 -22.00 7.30
C THR A 34 3.20 -20.64 7.40
N HIS A 35 2.39 -19.58 7.45
CA HIS A 35 2.88 -18.30 7.88
C HIS A 35 3.32 -18.47 9.34
N SER A 36 4.63 -18.55 9.57
CA SER A 36 5.18 -18.34 10.90
C SER A 36 4.63 -17.00 11.39
N ALA A 37 4.11 -16.94 12.59
CA ALA A 37 3.74 -15.67 13.20
C ALA A 37 4.99 -14.80 13.19
N VAL A 38 5.03 -13.82 12.29
CA VAL A 38 6.06 -12.78 12.28
C VAL A 38 5.85 -12.03 13.58
N GLY A 39 6.90 -11.89 14.38
CA GLY A 39 6.82 -11.10 15.60
C GLY A 39 6.44 -9.68 15.21
N HIS A 40 5.30 -9.21 15.66
CA HIS A 40 4.90 -7.82 15.45
C HIS A 40 5.71 -6.95 16.41
N GLU A 41 6.42 -6.00 15.83
CA GLU A 41 7.10 -4.94 16.57
C GLU A 41 6.21 -3.68 16.55
N THR A 42 6.06 -3.05 17.71
CA THR A 42 5.34 -1.78 17.82
C THR A 42 6.35 -0.66 18.06
N LEU A 43 6.36 0.33 17.20
CA LEU A 43 7.12 1.56 17.36
C LEU A 43 6.13 2.73 17.51
N VAL A 44 6.34 3.58 18.51
CA VAL A 44 5.53 4.78 18.72
C VAL A 44 6.42 6.01 18.69
N VAL A 45 6.00 7.02 17.92
CA VAL A 45 6.67 8.33 17.88
C VAL A 45 5.62 9.45 17.86
N ILE A 46 6.05 10.66 18.24
CA ILE A 46 5.23 11.87 18.21
C ILE A 46 5.78 12.81 17.14
N ASP A 47 4.95 13.13 16.17
CA ASP A 47 5.26 14.12 15.11
C ASP A 47 4.88 15.52 15.59
N HIS A 48 5.80 16.46 15.50
CA HIS A 48 5.57 17.87 15.80
C HIS A 48 5.52 18.66 14.52
N THR A 49 4.39 19.26 14.20
CA THR A 49 4.21 20.12 13.04
C THR A 49 5.12 21.36 13.16
N THR A 50 6.27 21.31 12.51
CA THR A 50 7.27 22.37 12.56
C THR A 50 7.40 23.15 11.25
N ASN A 51 7.27 22.46 10.13
CA ASN A 51 7.30 23.03 8.78
C ASN A 51 6.26 22.36 7.91
N GLU A 52 5.18 23.09 7.65
CA GLU A 52 4.08 22.62 6.83
C GLU A 52 3.59 23.75 5.91
N THR A 53 3.26 23.40 4.67
CA THR A 53 2.74 24.35 3.69
C THR A 53 1.69 23.66 2.82
N VAL A 54 0.53 24.29 2.75
CA VAL A 54 -0.49 23.96 1.75
C VAL A 54 -0.28 24.86 0.53
N ILE A 55 -0.19 24.24 -0.63
CA ILE A 55 -0.12 24.91 -1.93
C ILE A 55 -1.48 24.76 -2.58
N ASP A 56 -2.22 25.86 -2.66
CA ASP A 56 -3.54 25.93 -3.31
C ASP A 56 -3.34 25.86 -4.83
N LEU A 57 -3.86 24.81 -5.45
CA LEU A 57 -3.75 24.51 -6.88
C LEU A 57 -5.15 24.32 -7.46
N GLY A 58 -5.43 25.03 -8.55
CA GLY A 58 -6.72 24.88 -9.25
C GLY A 58 -7.73 25.95 -8.84
N GLU A 59 -8.86 25.54 -8.25
CA GLU A 59 -9.89 26.46 -7.75
C GLU A 59 -9.47 26.99 -6.38
N GLU A 60 -9.74 28.28 -6.10
CA GLU A 60 -9.37 28.92 -4.83
C GLU A 60 -10.02 28.23 -3.64
N GLY A 61 -9.23 27.90 -2.63
CA GLY A 61 -9.62 27.21 -1.41
C GLY A 61 -9.44 25.70 -1.49
N ASP A 62 -10.06 24.96 -0.62
CA ASP A 62 -9.89 23.50 -0.52
C ASP A 62 -10.41 22.77 -1.76
N SER A 63 -9.52 22.35 -2.63
CA SER A 63 -9.84 21.76 -3.93
C SER A 63 -9.02 20.50 -4.26
N ILE A 64 -9.56 19.68 -5.18
CA ILE A 64 -8.83 18.49 -5.65
C ILE A 64 -7.53 18.91 -6.34
N GLY A 65 -6.42 18.31 -5.88
CA GLY A 65 -5.09 18.56 -6.43
C GLY A 65 -4.24 19.49 -5.58
N ASP A 66 -4.78 20.13 -4.55
CA ASP A 66 -3.99 20.90 -3.59
C ASP A 66 -2.91 20.02 -2.98
N LEU A 67 -1.78 20.63 -2.69
CA LEU A 67 -0.58 19.94 -2.21
C LEU A 67 -0.27 20.37 -0.80
N LEU A 68 -0.15 19.41 0.11
CA LEU A 68 0.43 19.60 1.43
C LEU A 68 1.87 19.08 1.39
N ALA A 69 2.84 19.92 1.74
CA ALA A 69 4.24 19.53 1.87
C ALA A 69 4.72 19.84 3.28
N PHE A 70 5.49 18.93 3.88
CA PHE A 70 5.95 19.08 5.26
C PHE A 70 7.32 18.47 5.52
N GLY A 71 7.98 19.00 6.57
CA GLY A 71 9.21 18.48 7.14
C GLY A 71 9.22 18.75 8.63
N ASN A 72 8.85 17.76 9.42
CA ASN A 72 8.55 17.85 10.83
C ASN A 72 9.62 17.19 11.71
N ALA A 73 9.75 17.64 12.96
CA ALA A 73 10.54 16.95 13.97
C ALA A 73 9.73 15.76 14.55
N VAL A 74 10.42 14.67 14.88
CA VAL A 74 9.82 13.48 15.46
C VAL A 74 10.45 13.19 16.82
N TYR A 75 9.62 12.98 17.82
CA TYR A 75 9.99 12.72 19.20
C TYR A 75 9.68 11.28 19.60
N ASP A 76 10.33 10.82 20.67
CA ASP A 76 10.06 9.52 21.28
C ASP A 76 8.61 9.41 21.80
N GLU A 77 8.19 8.19 22.21
CA GLU A 77 6.84 7.95 22.75
C GLU A 77 6.51 8.82 23.96
N GLY A 78 7.52 9.17 24.77
CA GLY A 78 7.37 10.04 25.94
C GLY A 78 7.24 11.52 25.58
N ASN A 79 7.42 11.87 24.32
CA ASN A 79 7.43 13.24 23.82
C ASN A 79 8.52 14.14 24.47
N GLU A 80 9.66 13.53 24.83
CA GLU A 80 10.72 14.20 25.58
C GLU A 80 11.97 14.42 24.73
N THR A 81 12.31 13.49 23.83
CA THR A 81 13.55 13.50 23.07
C THR A 81 13.26 13.47 21.57
N GLU A 82 13.85 14.41 20.84
CA GLU A 82 13.83 14.35 19.38
C GLU A 82 14.65 13.15 18.90
N VAL A 83 14.03 12.24 18.15
CA VAL A 83 14.61 10.98 17.68
C VAL A 83 14.73 10.92 16.16
N GLY A 84 14.25 11.92 15.45
CA GLY A 84 14.32 11.96 14.00
C GLY A 84 13.47 13.04 13.35
N THR A 85 13.16 12.81 12.09
CA THR A 85 12.34 13.73 11.29
C THR A 85 11.31 12.95 10.47
N ASN A 86 10.24 13.64 10.09
CA ASN A 86 9.22 13.17 9.17
C ASN A 86 9.12 14.13 7.99
N GLN A 87 9.15 13.63 6.76
CA GLN A 87 9.04 14.46 5.57
C GLN A 87 8.22 13.79 4.48
N GLY A 88 7.44 14.59 3.78
CA GLY A 88 6.61 14.07 2.69
C GLY A 88 5.64 15.06 2.11
N SER A 89 4.66 14.51 1.43
CA SER A 89 3.60 15.29 0.81
C SER A 89 2.30 14.51 0.71
N CYS A 90 1.21 15.26 0.61
CA CYS A 90 -0.12 14.76 0.36
C CYS A 90 -0.76 15.53 -0.78
N VAL A 91 -1.67 14.88 -1.49
CA VAL A 91 -2.53 15.52 -2.49
C VAL A 91 -3.96 15.48 -1.98
N ARG A 92 -4.67 16.59 -2.03
CA ARG A 92 -6.10 16.63 -1.70
C ARG A 92 -6.88 15.79 -2.72
N THR A 93 -7.48 14.72 -2.28
CA THR A 93 -8.28 13.82 -3.13
C THR A 93 -9.78 13.98 -2.91
N VAL A 94 -10.18 14.30 -1.68
CA VAL A 94 -11.58 14.56 -1.32
C VAL A 94 -11.63 15.83 -0.48
N PRO A 95 -12.05 16.98 -1.05
CA PRO A 95 -12.14 18.25 -0.34
C PRO A 95 -12.99 18.16 0.93
N GLY A 96 -12.47 18.69 2.05
CA GLY A 96 -13.12 18.66 3.35
C GLY A 96 -13.16 17.28 4.03
N GLU A 97 -12.46 16.26 3.48
CA GLU A 97 -12.53 14.90 4.00
C GLU A 97 -11.15 14.21 4.05
N ALA A 98 -10.42 14.17 2.92
CA ALA A 98 -9.21 13.34 2.85
C ALA A 98 -8.14 13.83 1.87
N TRP A 99 -6.91 13.54 2.24
CA TRP A 99 -5.71 13.63 1.42
C TRP A 99 -5.17 12.24 1.12
N GLU A 100 -4.50 12.04 0.01
CA GLU A 100 -3.66 10.89 -0.24
C GLU A 100 -2.21 11.26 0.02
N CYS A 101 -1.55 10.55 0.95
CA CYS A 101 -0.24 10.90 1.46
C CYS A 101 0.81 9.84 1.17
N MET A 102 2.05 10.30 1.01
CA MET A 102 3.24 9.47 1.12
C MET A 102 4.33 10.26 1.85
N PHE A 103 4.88 9.67 2.91
CA PHE A 103 5.92 10.31 3.70
C PHE A 103 6.86 9.30 4.36
N THR A 104 8.00 9.80 4.81
CA THR A 104 9.09 8.99 5.36
C THR A 104 9.51 9.52 6.73
N ILE A 105 9.48 8.64 7.70
CA ILE A 105 10.03 8.87 9.03
C ILE A 105 11.50 8.42 8.99
N ILE A 106 12.41 9.31 9.37
CA ILE A 106 13.86 9.13 9.35
C ILE A 106 14.34 9.07 10.79
N LEU A 107 14.80 7.92 11.22
CA LEU A 107 15.33 7.64 12.56
C LEU A 107 16.79 7.21 12.46
N ASP A 108 17.51 7.16 13.59
CA ASP A 108 18.92 6.76 13.62
C ASP A 108 19.14 5.34 13.10
N GLU A 109 18.23 4.40 13.37
CA GLU A 109 18.34 3.01 12.95
C GLU A 109 17.95 2.76 11.49
N GLY A 110 17.28 3.72 10.84
CA GLY A 110 16.82 3.61 9.46
C GLY A 110 15.55 4.42 9.19
N GLN A 111 14.90 4.14 8.08
CA GLN A 111 13.74 4.88 7.61
C GLN A 111 12.52 3.97 7.47
N LEU A 112 11.34 4.51 7.73
CA LEU A 112 10.04 3.90 7.44
C LEU A 112 9.30 4.78 6.45
N THR A 113 8.82 4.23 5.34
CA THR A 113 7.97 4.93 4.38
C THR A 113 6.55 4.41 4.46
N VAL A 114 5.59 5.32 4.56
CA VAL A 114 4.17 5.01 4.62
C VAL A 114 3.41 5.69 3.49
N ALA A 115 2.28 5.08 3.08
CA ALA A 115 1.37 5.66 2.11
C ALA A 115 -0.08 5.29 2.43
N GLY A 116 -0.99 6.21 2.13
CA GLY A 116 -2.44 6.01 2.29
C GLY A 116 -3.19 7.29 2.63
N PRO A 117 -4.47 7.17 2.93
CA PRO A 117 -5.32 8.31 3.22
C PRO A 117 -5.01 8.95 4.57
N LEU A 118 -4.98 10.28 4.58
CA LEU A 118 -5.00 11.13 5.77
C LEU A 118 -6.34 11.83 5.82
N TYR A 119 -7.12 11.57 6.85
CA TYR A 119 -8.45 12.15 7.04
C TYR A 119 -8.38 13.46 7.82
N ASP A 120 -9.20 14.43 7.43
CA ASP A 120 -9.30 15.73 8.12
C ASP A 120 -9.87 15.56 9.54
N ALA A 121 -10.60 14.48 9.79
CA ALA A 121 -11.19 14.19 11.10
C ALA A 121 -11.03 12.73 11.49
N GLY A 122 -10.64 12.50 12.74
CA GLY A 122 -10.43 11.15 13.27
C GLY A 122 -9.06 10.57 12.92
N PRO A 123 -8.82 9.31 13.30
CA PRO A 123 -7.56 8.64 13.02
C PRO A 123 -7.46 8.21 11.57
N SER A 124 -6.22 8.11 11.07
CA SER A 124 -5.89 7.59 9.74
C SER A 124 -5.04 6.33 9.85
N GLU A 125 -5.23 5.39 8.95
CA GLU A 125 -4.41 4.19 8.84
C GLU A 125 -3.72 4.17 7.49
N LEU A 126 -2.38 4.13 7.50
CA LEU A 126 -1.54 4.11 6.31
C LEU A 126 -0.75 2.79 6.26
N ALA A 127 -0.50 2.30 5.07
CA ALA A 127 0.32 1.12 4.88
C ALA A 127 1.81 1.45 5.05
N ILE A 128 2.57 0.63 5.78
CA ILE A 128 4.04 0.65 5.73
C ILE A 128 4.46 -0.01 4.42
N ILE A 129 4.95 0.79 3.47
CA ILE A 129 5.30 0.33 2.12
C ILE A 129 6.76 -0.06 1.96
N GLY A 130 7.60 0.27 2.94
CA GLY A 130 9.02 -0.10 2.97
C GLY A 130 9.82 0.67 4.00
N GLY A 131 11.13 0.42 3.99
CA GLY A 131 12.07 1.10 4.85
C GLY A 131 13.51 0.83 4.47
N THR A 132 14.44 1.37 5.26
CA THR A 132 15.88 1.17 5.13
C THR A 132 16.50 0.83 6.48
N GLY A 133 17.78 0.43 6.53
CA GLY A 133 18.46 0.11 7.77
C GLY A 133 17.79 -1.03 8.52
N ALA A 134 17.51 -0.85 9.81
CA ALA A 134 16.80 -1.82 10.62
C ALA A 134 15.40 -2.15 10.07
N TYR A 135 14.79 -1.22 9.33
CA TYR A 135 13.44 -1.33 8.77
C TYR A 135 13.41 -1.79 7.31
N SER A 136 14.50 -2.33 6.75
CA SER A 136 14.62 -2.66 5.32
C SER A 136 13.59 -3.67 4.80
N THR A 137 13.02 -4.49 5.67
CA THR A 137 11.97 -5.46 5.34
C THR A 137 10.60 -5.09 5.92
N ALA A 138 10.48 -3.92 6.55
CA ALA A 138 9.27 -3.51 7.25
C ALA A 138 8.04 -3.51 6.33
N ARG A 139 6.97 -4.09 6.84
CA ARG A 139 5.61 -4.08 6.29
C ARG A 139 4.63 -3.96 7.45
N GLY A 140 3.40 -3.63 7.16
CA GLY A 140 2.37 -3.52 8.18
C GLY A 140 1.57 -2.24 8.02
N GLN A 141 1.20 -1.64 9.11
CA GLN A 141 0.39 -0.42 9.13
C GLN A 141 0.92 0.60 10.13
N MET A 142 0.60 1.84 9.88
CA MET A 142 0.81 2.96 10.81
C MET A 142 -0.53 3.62 11.07
N ARG A 143 -0.86 3.79 12.34
CA ARG A 143 -2.00 4.58 12.79
C ARG A 143 -1.53 5.98 13.17
N LEU A 144 -2.17 6.99 12.60
CA LEU A 144 -1.96 8.40 12.89
C LEU A 144 -3.16 8.95 13.66
N GLU A 145 -2.92 9.58 14.79
CA GLU A 145 -3.93 10.24 15.62
C GLU A 145 -3.43 11.64 16.02
N ALA A 146 -4.16 12.69 15.64
CA ALA A 146 -3.88 14.02 16.12
C ALA A 146 -4.12 14.08 17.64
N THR A 147 -3.13 14.51 18.41
CA THR A 147 -3.19 14.66 19.86
C THR A 147 -3.38 16.10 20.29
N SER A 148 -2.98 17.05 19.42
CA SER A 148 -3.21 18.48 19.56
C SER A 148 -3.28 19.14 18.15
N GLU A 149 -3.33 20.45 18.09
CA GLU A 149 -3.26 21.21 16.83
C GLU A 149 -1.89 21.11 16.13
N THR A 150 -0.85 20.77 16.86
CA THR A 150 0.53 20.74 16.38
C THR A 150 1.25 19.42 16.63
N GLU A 151 0.56 18.41 17.17
CA GLU A 151 1.16 17.12 17.47
C GLU A 151 0.28 15.97 17.02
N SER A 152 0.92 14.94 16.48
CA SER A 152 0.28 13.69 16.08
C SER A 152 1.04 12.49 16.60
N ARG A 153 0.33 11.51 17.13
CA ARG A 153 0.88 10.22 17.55
C ARG A 153 0.87 9.26 16.36
N PHE A 154 2.02 8.72 16.03
CA PHE A 154 2.19 7.67 15.04
C PHE A 154 2.49 6.35 15.75
N THR A 155 1.65 5.35 15.52
CA THR A 155 1.83 3.99 16.04
C THR A 155 2.05 3.06 14.87
N PHE A 156 3.26 2.51 14.74
CA PHE A 156 3.63 1.53 13.71
C PHE A 156 3.45 0.13 14.25
N GLU A 157 2.74 -0.71 13.52
CA GLU A 157 2.65 -2.16 13.71
C GLU A 157 3.45 -2.82 12.58
N ILE A 158 4.69 -3.21 12.89
CA ILE A 158 5.67 -3.72 11.92
C ILE A 158 5.68 -5.24 11.93
N ALA A 159 5.53 -5.86 10.76
CA ALA A 159 5.56 -7.30 10.54
C ALA A 159 6.82 -7.71 9.77
#